data_32031bd074f507da37c1aac1a2c6a79e
#
_entry.id   32031bd074f507da37c1aac1a2c6a79e
#
_cell.length_a   1.000
_cell.length_b   1.000
_cell.length_c   1.000
_cell.angle_alpha   90.00
_cell.angle_beta   90.00
_cell.angle_gamma   90.00
#
_symmetry.space_group_name_H-M   'P 1'
#
loop_
_entity.id
_entity.type
_entity.pdbx_description
1 polymer ?
#
loop_
_entity_poly.entity_id
_entity_poly.type
_entity_poly.pdbx_seq_one_letter_code
_entity_poly.pdbx_strand_id
1 'polypeptide(L)'
;MSKYSFSAIVPLIILHLFFNCGADEIKASKILENNLPKDSVLVLSRSEYKERLYGFWLGQCIANWTGLVTEMDKIGNIGDIKTGEFYTMEDWGKPDQPNIWSEHPSDLSSTIDFVFVGKADIWGSDDDTDIEYMYQYLHSVNSASILSEEQIRDGWLRHIKKEEENYLWVSNQMAFDLMQKGMRPPKTSLPENNPHYDMIDAQLTTEIFGLFAPGRPDIALEIAKLPIGVTARFE
;
A
#
# COMPACT_ATOMS: atom_id res chain seq x y z
N MET A 1 -24.74 4.14 -13.41
CA MET A 1 -23.37 3.68 -13.19
C MET A 1 -22.95 4.23 -11.84
N SER A 2 -22.98 3.39 -10.82
CA SER A 2 -22.58 3.76 -9.45
C SER A 2 -21.05 3.91 -9.45
N LYS A 3 -20.57 5.10 -9.08
CA LYS A 3 -19.13 5.31 -8.85
C LYS A 3 -18.82 4.71 -7.48
N TYR A 4 -18.17 3.56 -7.46
CA TYR A 4 -17.71 2.99 -6.22
C TYR A 4 -16.54 3.83 -5.69
N SER A 5 -16.76 4.44 -4.54
CA SER A 5 -15.70 5.09 -3.77
C SER A 5 -15.01 4.00 -2.95
N PHE A 6 -13.85 3.56 -3.39
CA PHE A 6 -13.04 2.61 -2.63
C PHE A 6 -12.08 3.38 -1.73
N SER A 7 -12.24 3.21 -0.44
CA SER A 7 -11.31 3.73 0.56
C SER A 7 -10.47 2.60 1.09
N ALA A 8 -9.17 2.75 0.98
CA ALA A 8 -8.20 1.73 1.34
C ALA A 8 -7.97 1.65 2.85
N ILE A 9 -8.18 0.51 3.45
CA ILE A 9 -7.47 0.07 4.66
C ILE A 9 -7.31 -1.46 4.60
N VAL A 10 -6.38 -1.95 3.83
CA VAL A 10 -6.06 -3.38 3.75
C VAL A 10 -4.90 -3.83 4.67
N PRO A 11 -4.08 -2.95 5.30
CA PRO A 11 -2.85 -3.41 5.94
C PRO A 11 -3.03 -4.13 7.27
N LEU A 12 -4.14 -3.98 7.96
CA LEU A 12 -4.27 -4.59 9.29
C LEU A 12 -4.47 -6.11 9.23
N ILE A 13 -5.11 -6.60 8.16
CA ILE A 13 -5.38 -8.04 7.98
C ILE A 13 -4.12 -8.77 7.50
N ILE A 14 -3.33 -8.15 6.63
CA ILE A 14 -2.06 -8.73 6.14
C ILE A 14 -1.05 -8.86 7.28
N LEU A 15 -1.00 -7.88 8.18
CA LEU A 15 -0.09 -7.91 9.32
C LEU A 15 -0.36 -9.11 10.27
N HIS A 16 -1.63 -9.53 10.43
CA HIS A 16 -1.97 -10.67 11.29
C HIS A 16 -1.68 -12.04 10.65
N LEU A 17 -1.75 -12.16 9.33
CA LEU A 17 -1.37 -13.40 8.64
C LEU A 17 0.14 -13.68 8.69
N PHE A 18 0.97 -12.63 8.82
CA PHE A 18 2.42 -12.76 8.99
C PHE A 18 2.85 -12.94 10.46
N PHE A 19 2.04 -12.51 11.45
CA PHE A 19 2.41 -12.61 12.87
C PHE A 19 2.19 -13.98 13.49
N ASN A 20 1.44 -14.88 12.87
CA ASN A 20 1.30 -16.26 13.34
C ASN A 20 2.35 -17.24 12.78
N CYS A 21 3.22 -16.78 11.90
CA CYS A 21 4.43 -17.50 11.52
C CYS A 21 5.54 -17.14 12.54
N GLY A 22 5.61 -17.90 13.55
CA GLY A 22 6.53 -18.06 14.66
C GLY A 22 7.48 -16.94 15.08
N ALA A 23 7.52 -16.69 16.38
CA ALA A 23 8.54 -15.86 17.06
C ALA A 23 10.00 -16.23 16.71
N ASP A 24 10.22 -17.36 16.06
CA ASP A 24 11.52 -17.83 15.60
C ASP A 24 11.97 -17.18 14.28
N GLU A 25 11.07 -16.81 13.37
CA GLU A 25 11.42 -16.06 12.14
C GLU A 25 11.78 -14.60 12.42
N ILE A 26 11.13 -13.98 13.39
CA ILE A 26 11.48 -12.61 13.83
C ILE A 26 12.86 -12.60 14.50
N LYS A 27 13.22 -13.67 15.21
CA LYS A 27 14.57 -13.84 15.74
C LYS A 27 15.61 -14.06 14.63
N ALA A 28 15.25 -14.81 13.59
CA ALA A 28 16.13 -15.05 12.45
C ALA A 28 16.39 -13.76 11.64
N SER A 29 15.38 -12.93 11.42
CA SER A 29 15.56 -11.64 10.74
C SER A 29 16.42 -10.66 11.54
N LYS A 30 16.19 -10.53 12.85
CA LYS A 30 17.04 -9.72 13.74
C LYS A 30 18.48 -10.23 13.88
N ILE A 31 18.69 -11.55 13.78
CA ILE A 31 20.03 -12.16 13.81
C ILE A 31 20.77 -11.88 12.51
N LEU A 32 20.05 -11.84 11.37
CA LEU A 32 20.63 -11.49 10.07
C LEU A 32 21.04 -10.01 9.99
N GLU A 33 20.21 -9.09 10.51
CA GLU A 33 20.54 -7.66 10.52
C GLU A 33 21.82 -7.33 11.33
N ASN A 34 22.09 -8.09 12.40
CA ASN A 34 23.21 -7.79 13.29
C ASN A 34 24.54 -8.46 12.92
N ASN A 35 24.56 -9.39 11.96
CA ASN A 35 25.72 -10.23 11.70
C ASN A 35 26.27 -10.19 10.27
N LEU A 36 25.63 -9.48 9.34
CA LEU A 36 26.22 -9.29 8.02
C LEU A 36 27.24 -8.14 8.07
N PRO A 37 28.51 -8.39 7.71
CA PRO A 37 29.45 -7.29 7.51
C PRO A 37 28.89 -6.29 6.49
N LYS A 38 29.14 -5.00 6.70
CA LYS A 38 28.68 -3.94 5.77
C LYS A 38 29.10 -4.17 4.31
N ASP A 39 30.10 -4.98 4.09
CA ASP A 39 30.65 -5.32 2.77
C ASP A 39 30.24 -6.72 2.27
N SER A 40 29.25 -7.37 2.91
CA SER A 40 28.80 -8.67 2.44
C SER A 40 28.00 -8.54 1.16
N VAL A 41 28.32 -9.39 0.19
CA VAL A 41 27.60 -9.49 -1.08
C VAL A 41 26.44 -10.47 -0.91
N LEU A 42 25.21 -9.99 -1.11
CA LEU A 42 24.05 -10.86 -1.23
C LEU A 42 23.97 -11.37 -2.68
N VAL A 43 24.04 -12.68 -2.85
CA VAL A 43 23.86 -13.31 -4.16
C VAL A 43 22.46 -13.90 -4.23
N LEU A 44 21.65 -13.36 -5.13
CA LEU A 44 20.30 -13.86 -5.40
C LEU A 44 20.24 -14.53 -6.76
N SER A 45 19.57 -15.67 -6.86
CA SER A 45 19.19 -16.25 -8.13
C SER A 45 18.24 -15.32 -8.87
N ARG A 46 18.53 -15.00 -10.13
CA ARG A 46 17.65 -14.17 -10.96
C ARG A 46 16.23 -14.76 -11.11
N SER A 47 16.14 -16.09 -11.22
CA SER A 47 14.84 -16.76 -11.31
C SER A 47 14.06 -16.65 -10.01
N GLU A 48 14.70 -16.92 -8.87
CA GLU A 48 14.06 -16.79 -7.57
C GLU A 48 13.61 -15.33 -7.29
N TYR A 49 14.45 -14.36 -7.59
CA TYR A 49 14.09 -12.96 -7.42
C TYR A 49 12.89 -12.57 -8.30
N LYS A 50 12.87 -13.03 -9.56
CA LYS A 50 11.73 -12.81 -10.45
C LYS A 50 10.43 -13.43 -9.91
N GLU A 51 10.49 -14.63 -9.37
CA GLU A 51 9.33 -15.30 -8.75
C GLU A 51 8.83 -14.53 -7.51
N ARG A 52 9.72 -13.98 -6.71
CA ARG A 52 9.37 -13.13 -5.56
C ARG A 52 8.70 -11.83 -5.99
N LEU A 53 9.17 -11.20 -7.07
CA LEU A 53 8.51 -10.02 -7.65
C LEU A 53 7.09 -10.33 -8.12
N TYR A 54 6.89 -11.44 -8.83
CA TYR A 54 5.55 -11.86 -9.20
C TYR A 54 4.68 -12.21 -7.98
N GLY A 55 5.27 -12.86 -6.99
CA GLY A 55 4.59 -13.17 -5.74
C GLY A 55 4.13 -11.93 -4.98
N PHE A 56 4.93 -10.87 -4.99
CA PHE A 56 4.56 -9.58 -4.40
C PHE A 56 3.32 -8.98 -5.10
N TRP A 57 3.38 -8.78 -6.41
CA TRP A 57 2.26 -8.21 -7.16
C TRP A 57 0.99 -9.07 -7.07
N LEU A 58 1.14 -10.37 -7.20
CA LEU A 58 0.00 -11.28 -7.05
C LEU A 58 -0.56 -11.26 -5.63
N GLY A 59 0.30 -11.16 -4.63
CA GLY A 59 -0.11 -11.07 -3.22
C GLY A 59 -0.90 -9.80 -2.95
N GLN A 60 -0.47 -8.65 -3.45
CA GLN A 60 -1.21 -7.40 -3.33
C GLN A 60 -2.58 -7.48 -4.00
N CYS A 61 -2.64 -7.97 -5.24
CA CYS A 61 -3.91 -8.15 -5.94
C CYS A 61 -4.87 -9.08 -5.18
N ILE A 62 -4.38 -10.22 -4.68
CA ILE A 62 -5.20 -11.15 -3.91
C ILE A 62 -5.70 -10.50 -2.62
N ALA A 63 -4.82 -9.80 -1.92
CA ALA A 63 -5.18 -9.11 -0.68
C ALA A 63 -6.25 -8.03 -0.91
N ASN A 64 -6.11 -7.27 -1.99
CA ASN A 64 -7.08 -6.27 -2.39
C ASN A 64 -8.44 -6.92 -2.68
N TRP A 65 -8.49 -7.95 -3.51
CA TRP A 65 -9.75 -8.64 -3.87
C TRP A 65 -10.42 -9.36 -2.70
N THR A 66 -9.69 -9.69 -1.65
CA THR A 66 -10.26 -10.26 -0.41
C THR A 66 -10.65 -9.18 0.57
N GLY A 67 -9.93 -8.07 0.63
CA GLY A 67 -10.14 -6.98 1.57
C GLY A 67 -11.31 -6.06 1.22
N LEU A 68 -11.64 -5.94 -0.06
CA LEU A 68 -12.66 -5.00 -0.55
C LEU A 68 -14.05 -5.19 0.07
N VAL A 69 -14.46 -6.44 0.33
CA VAL A 69 -15.77 -6.73 0.95
C VAL A 69 -15.78 -6.29 2.40
N THR A 70 -14.73 -6.61 3.15
CA THR A 70 -14.65 -6.45 4.61
C THR A 70 -14.00 -5.13 5.05
N GLU A 71 -13.81 -4.21 4.12
CA GLU A 71 -13.14 -2.94 4.41
C GLU A 71 -13.87 -2.14 5.48
N MET A 72 -13.18 -1.88 6.60
CA MET A 72 -13.70 -1.10 7.74
C MET A 72 -14.92 -1.70 8.46
N ASP A 73 -15.23 -2.96 8.26
CA ASP A 73 -16.33 -3.62 8.98
C ASP A 73 -15.96 -3.95 10.41
N LYS A 74 -14.80 -4.57 10.60
CA LYS A 74 -14.25 -4.96 11.90
C LYS A 74 -12.88 -4.35 12.12
N ILE A 75 -12.86 -3.20 12.76
CA ILE A 75 -11.61 -2.49 13.12
C ILE A 75 -11.16 -2.74 14.56
N GLY A 76 -11.79 -3.70 15.24
CA GLY A 76 -11.67 -3.85 16.67
C GLY A 76 -12.59 -2.90 17.44
N ASN A 77 -12.44 -2.89 18.75
CA ASN A 77 -13.19 -1.97 19.62
C ASN A 77 -12.29 -0.80 19.99
N ILE A 78 -12.40 0.31 19.27
CA ILE A 78 -11.56 1.52 19.42
C ILE A 78 -12.44 2.66 19.93
N GLY A 79 -12.20 3.12 21.16
CA GLY A 79 -13.00 4.19 21.75
C GLY A 79 -14.48 3.82 21.81
N ASP A 80 -15.31 4.65 21.22
CA ASP A 80 -16.78 4.44 21.14
C ASP A 80 -17.20 3.55 19.96
N ILE A 81 -16.31 3.25 19.03
CA ILE A 81 -16.59 2.39 17.89
C ILE A 81 -16.49 0.93 18.32
N LYS A 82 -17.59 0.18 18.17
CA LYS A 82 -17.75 -1.21 18.61
C LYS A 82 -18.13 -2.09 17.43
N THR A 83 -17.15 -2.49 16.64
CA THR A 83 -17.35 -3.36 15.46
C THR A 83 -17.13 -4.85 15.76
N GLY A 84 -16.64 -5.17 16.96
CA GLY A 84 -16.27 -6.53 17.33
C GLY A 84 -14.80 -6.85 17.06
N GLU A 85 -14.47 -8.11 17.18
CA GLU A 85 -13.10 -8.61 16.91
C GLU A 85 -12.82 -8.63 15.40
N PHE A 86 -11.54 -8.62 15.02
CA PHE A 86 -11.13 -8.75 13.64
C PHE A 86 -11.62 -10.07 13.02
N TYR A 87 -11.74 -10.07 11.70
CA TYR A 87 -12.05 -11.27 10.94
C TYR A 87 -10.96 -12.33 11.08
N THR A 88 -11.39 -13.58 11.03
CA THR A 88 -10.54 -14.76 11.01
C THR A 88 -10.89 -15.63 9.79
N MET A 89 -10.11 -16.66 9.51
CA MET A 89 -10.43 -17.62 8.46
C MET A 89 -11.77 -18.35 8.67
N GLU A 90 -12.28 -18.37 9.92
CA GLU A 90 -13.58 -18.95 10.23
C GLU A 90 -14.75 -18.10 9.74
N ASP A 91 -14.51 -16.82 9.44
CA ASP A 91 -15.53 -15.90 8.92
C ASP A 91 -15.69 -16.02 7.40
N TRP A 92 -14.75 -16.69 6.72
CA TRP A 92 -14.80 -16.88 5.28
C TRP A 92 -16.08 -17.62 4.83
N GLY A 93 -16.78 -17.07 3.86
CA GLY A 93 -18.06 -17.58 3.37
C GLY A 93 -19.28 -17.23 4.23
N LYS A 94 -19.10 -16.53 5.34
CA LYS A 94 -20.22 -16.03 6.15
C LYS A 94 -20.78 -14.74 5.58
N PRO A 95 -22.01 -14.35 5.96
CA PRO A 95 -22.55 -13.04 5.61
C PRO A 95 -21.64 -11.90 6.06
N ASP A 96 -21.49 -10.94 5.18
CA ASP A 96 -20.81 -9.69 5.46
C ASP A 96 -21.64 -8.80 6.41
N GLN A 97 -20.98 -7.86 7.09
CA GLN A 97 -21.62 -6.86 7.95
C GLN A 97 -21.33 -5.43 7.42
N PRO A 98 -22.15 -4.44 7.81
CA PRO A 98 -21.88 -3.05 7.45
C PRO A 98 -20.52 -2.57 7.99
N ASN A 99 -19.83 -1.76 7.20
CA ASN A 99 -18.66 -1.03 7.65
C ASN A 99 -19.05 0.16 8.55
N ILE A 100 -18.04 0.80 9.17
CA ILE A 100 -18.27 1.91 10.13
C ILE A 100 -18.91 3.17 9.50
N TRP A 101 -19.01 3.25 8.18
CA TRP A 101 -19.58 4.38 7.45
C TRP A 101 -20.92 4.07 6.78
N SER A 102 -21.41 2.82 6.87
CA SER A 102 -22.60 2.35 6.18
C SER A 102 -23.58 1.67 7.14
N GLU A 103 -24.85 1.66 6.81
CA GLU A 103 -25.89 0.88 7.48
C GLU A 103 -26.12 -0.49 6.81
N HIS A 104 -25.48 -0.73 5.67
CA HIS A 104 -25.65 -1.92 4.85
C HIS A 104 -24.29 -2.59 4.57
N PRO A 105 -24.28 -3.93 4.38
CA PRO A 105 -23.12 -4.65 3.90
C PRO A 105 -22.61 -4.09 2.56
N SER A 106 -21.41 -4.51 2.17
CA SER A 106 -20.80 -4.12 0.90
C SER A 106 -21.69 -4.46 -0.30
N ASP A 107 -21.83 -3.52 -1.23
CA ASP A 107 -22.53 -3.75 -2.51
C ASP A 107 -21.73 -4.71 -3.44
N LEU A 108 -20.47 -5.02 -3.10
CA LEU A 108 -19.60 -5.89 -3.89
C LEU A 108 -19.92 -7.37 -3.69
N SER A 109 -20.22 -7.75 -2.46
CA SER A 109 -20.67 -9.08 -2.08
C SER A 109 -21.44 -9.00 -0.75
N SER A 110 -22.47 -9.79 -0.60
CA SER A 110 -23.15 -9.99 0.68
C SER A 110 -22.49 -11.06 1.56
N THR A 111 -21.41 -11.62 1.09
CA THR A 111 -20.66 -12.71 1.72
C THR A 111 -19.17 -12.36 1.72
N ILE A 112 -18.48 -12.73 2.78
CA ILE A 112 -17.03 -12.54 2.90
C ILE A 112 -16.33 -13.52 1.97
N ASP A 113 -15.97 -13.08 0.78
CA ASP A 113 -15.32 -13.86 -0.26
C ASP A 113 -14.49 -12.97 -1.21
N PHE A 114 -13.95 -13.55 -2.27
CA PHE A 114 -13.23 -12.80 -3.28
C PHE A 114 -14.18 -11.98 -4.16
N VAL A 115 -13.79 -10.75 -4.46
CA VAL A 115 -14.46 -9.92 -5.46
C VAL A 115 -13.79 -10.13 -6.80
N PHE A 116 -14.48 -10.81 -7.71
CA PHE A 116 -14.02 -11.07 -9.07
C PHE A 116 -14.92 -10.38 -10.08
N VAL A 117 -14.31 -9.75 -11.06
CA VAL A 117 -14.98 -9.29 -12.28
C VAL A 117 -14.92 -10.37 -13.36
N GLY A 118 -15.66 -10.17 -14.45
CA GLY A 118 -15.62 -11.09 -15.60
C GLY A 118 -14.22 -11.19 -16.21
N LYS A 119 -13.91 -12.34 -16.86
CA LYS A 119 -12.57 -12.59 -17.42
C LYS A 119 -12.13 -11.58 -18.49
N ALA A 120 -13.08 -10.88 -19.12
CA ALA A 120 -12.80 -9.87 -20.13
C ALA A 120 -12.62 -8.46 -19.52
N ASP A 121 -12.89 -8.30 -18.25
CA ASP A 121 -12.84 -7.00 -17.59
C ASP A 121 -11.47 -6.80 -16.94
N ILE A 122 -11.08 -5.55 -16.78
CA ILE A 122 -9.91 -5.18 -16.02
C ILE A 122 -10.30 -5.21 -14.54
N TRP A 123 -9.57 -5.97 -13.74
CA TRP A 123 -9.78 -6.04 -12.31
C TRP A 123 -9.18 -4.81 -11.66
N GLY A 124 -9.98 -4.15 -10.85
CA GLY A 124 -9.56 -2.96 -10.13
C GLY A 124 -8.50 -3.24 -9.08
N SER A 125 -7.83 -2.19 -8.70
CA SER A 125 -6.83 -2.10 -7.65
C SER A 125 -7.17 -0.89 -6.78
N ASP A 126 -6.51 -0.75 -5.65
CA ASP A 126 -6.59 0.43 -4.79
C ASP A 126 -5.55 1.50 -5.19
N ASP A 127 -5.61 2.66 -4.56
CA ASP A 127 -4.65 3.75 -4.78
C ASP A 127 -3.24 3.36 -4.33
N ASP A 128 -3.10 2.54 -3.32
CA ASP A 128 -1.82 2.08 -2.79
C ASP A 128 -1.07 1.25 -3.83
N THR A 129 -1.71 0.20 -4.36
CA THR A 129 -1.14 -0.66 -5.41
C THR A 129 -0.86 0.13 -6.69
N ASP A 130 -1.75 1.02 -7.08
CA ASP A 130 -1.59 1.87 -8.27
C ASP A 130 -0.39 2.82 -8.13
N ILE A 131 -0.19 3.44 -6.97
CA ILE A 131 0.94 4.32 -6.70
C ILE A 131 2.26 3.55 -6.71
N GLU A 132 2.31 2.36 -6.11
CA GLU A 132 3.51 1.51 -6.17
C GLU A 132 3.89 1.13 -7.60
N TYR A 133 2.89 0.72 -8.40
CA TYR A 133 3.12 0.41 -9.81
C TYR A 133 3.62 1.64 -10.59
N MET A 134 3.06 2.81 -10.29
CA MET A 134 3.53 4.06 -10.87
C MET A 134 5.00 4.33 -10.51
N TYR A 135 5.43 4.14 -9.26
CA TYR A 135 6.83 4.30 -8.88
C TYR A 135 7.74 3.34 -9.64
N GLN A 136 7.37 2.07 -9.76
CA GLN A 136 8.11 1.10 -10.58
C GLN A 136 8.27 1.59 -12.02
N TYR A 137 7.19 2.10 -12.61
CA TYR A 137 7.20 2.65 -13.95
C TYR A 137 8.12 3.88 -14.06
N LEU A 138 8.02 4.82 -13.11
CA LEU A 138 8.84 6.04 -13.10
C LEU A 138 10.34 5.72 -13.02
N HIS A 139 10.75 4.77 -12.18
CA HIS A 139 12.14 4.31 -12.14
C HIS A 139 12.60 3.76 -13.48
N SER A 140 11.77 2.98 -14.13
CA SER A 140 12.07 2.39 -15.43
C SER A 140 12.23 3.44 -16.53
N VAL A 141 11.26 4.34 -16.70
CA VAL A 141 11.29 5.32 -17.80
C VAL A 141 12.33 6.41 -17.62
N ASN A 142 12.66 6.74 -16.37
CA ASN A 142 13.72 7.70 -16.09
C ASN A 142 15.11 7.08 -16.00
N SER A 143 15.21 5.73 -16.03
CA SER A 143 16.46 5.00 -15.81
C SER A 143 17.20 5.47 -14.56
N ALA A 144 16.47 5.79 -13.50
CA ALA A 144 16.97 6.40 -12.27
C ALA A 144 16.70 5.49 -11.07
N SER A 145 17.72 5.27 -10.23
CA SER A 145 17.57 4.57 -8.96
C SER A 145 16.93 5.46 -7.89
N ILE A 146 17.13 6.76 -7.97
CA ILE A 146 16.51 7.77 -7.09
C ILE A 146 15.77 8.75 -7.97
N LEU A 147 14.48 8.91 -7.72
CA LEU A 147 13.64 9.88 -8.44
C LEU A 147 13.84 11.29 -7.87
N SER A 148 13.81 12.30 -8.74
CA SER A 148 13.81 13.69 -8.31
C SER A 148 12.42 14.15 -7.89
N GLU A 149 12.36 15.26 -7.16
CA GLU A 149 11.12 15.93 -6.76
C GLU A 149 10.20 16.21 -7.96
N GLU A 150 10.80 16.59 -9.11
CA GLU A 150 10.08 16.87 -10.34
C GLU A 150 9.54 15.60 -10.98
N GLN A 151 10.35 14.55 -11.04
CA GLN A 151 9.94 13.27 -11.62
C GLN A 151 8.77 12.66 -10.84
N ILE A 152 8.79 12.75 -9.52
CA ILE A 152 7.69 12.28 -8.67
C ILE A 152 6.44 13.13 -8.91
N ARG A 153 6.54 14.45 -8.78
CA ARG A 153 5.40 15.35 -9.00
C ARG A 153 4.78 15.14 -10.39
N ASP A 154 5.60 15.14 -11.42
CA ASP A 154 5.12 15.02 -12.79
C ASP A 154 4.54 13.63 -13.09
N GLY A 155 5.08 12.59 -12.44
CA GLY A 155 4.54 11.25 -12.46
C GLY A 155 3.14 11.20 -11.85
N TRP A 156 2.97 11.71 -10.64
CA TRP A 156 1.68 11.79 -9.97
C TRP A 156 0.64 12.53 -10.81
N LEU A 157 0.98 13.73 -11.29
CA LEU A 157 0.04 14.55 -12.08
C LEU A 157 -0.30 13.95 -13.44
N ARG A 158 0.58 13.11 -14.00
CA ARG A 158 0.39 12.49 -15.29
C ARG A 158 -0.40 11.19 -15.23
N HIS A 159 -0.18 10.40 -14.20
CA HIS A 159 -0.67 9.02 -14.15
C HIS A 159 -1.87 8.86 -13.22
N ILE A 160 -2.03 9.69 -12.21
CA ILE A 160 -3.19 9.64 -11.33
C ILE A 160 -4.30 10.49 -11.90
N LYS A 161 -5.38 9.83 -12.30
CA LYS A 161 -6.58 10.44 -12.90
C LYS A 161 -7.74 10.42 -11.90
N LYS A 162 -7.56 11.13 -10.82
CA LYS A 162 -8.45 11.13 -9.66
C LYS A 162 -9.93 11.39 -10.01
N GLU A 163 -10.21 12.20 -11.02
CA GLU A 163 -11.61 12.55 -11.39
C GLU A 163 -12.27 11.49 -12.27
N GLU A 164 -11.49 10.58 -12.86
CA GLU A 164 -11.95 9.63 -13.86
C GLU A 164 -11.86 8.17 -13.39
N GLU A 165 -10.71 7.78 -12.83
CA GLU A 165 -10.34 6.38 -12.65
C GLU A 165 -9.77 6.09 -11.26
N ASN A 166 -9.00 7.02 -10.67
CA ASN A 166 -8.30 6.77 -9.42
C ASN A 166 -8.97 7.46 -8.23
N TYR A 167 -9.07 6.73 -7.14
CA TYR A 167 -9.39 7.28 -5.83
C TYR A 167 -8.09 7.58 -5.08
N LEU A 168 -8.07 8.64 -4.30
CA LEU A 168 -6.94 8.94 -3.42
C LEU A 168 -7.45 9.11 -1.99
N TRP A 169 -6.80 8.45 -1.05
CA TRP A 169 -7.05 8.64 0.37
C TRP A 169 -6.58 10.03 0.83
N VAL A 170 -6.92 10.41 2.04
CA VAL A 170 -6.88 11.80 2.52
C VAL A 170 -5.51 12.45 2.38
N SER A 171 -4.43 11.81 2.80
CA SER A 171 -3.07 12.37 2.73
C SER A 171 -2.54 12.37 1.30
N ASN A 172 -2.79 11.30 0.54
CA ASN A 172 -2.49 11.20 -0.89
C ASN A 172 -3.21 12.30 -1.67
N GLN A 173 -4.51 12.52 -1.38
CA GLN A 173 -5.31 13.56 -2.02
C GLN A 173 -4.76 14.96 -1.74
N MET A 174 -4.40 15.25 -0.49
CA MET A 174 -3.82 16.54 -0.14
C MET A 174 -2.48 16.77 -0.85
N ALA A 175 -1.62 15.76 -0.88
CA ALA A 175 -0.34 15.84 -1.59
C ALA A 175 -0.54 16.07 -3.09
N PHE A 176 -1.50 15.40 -3.72
CA PHE A 176 -1.84 15.58 -5.12
C PHE A 176 -2.31 17.01 -5.41
N ASP A 177 -3.21 17.55 -4.61
CA ASP A 177 -3.73 18.92 -4.74
C ASP A 177 -2.62 19.97 -4.57
N LEU A 178 -1.67 19.73 -3.67
CA LEU A 178 -0.50 20.59 -3.49
C LEU A 178 0.44 20.54 -4.71
N MET A 179 0.64 19.35 -5.27
CA MET A 179 1.45 19.17 -6.49
C MET A 179 0.81 19.83 -7.70
N GLN A 180 -0.51 19.81 -7.83
CA GLN A 180 -1.22 20.59 -8.87
C GLN A 180 -0.97 22.11 -8.74
N LYS A 181 -0.82 22.62 -7.52
CA LYS A 181 -0.48 24.02 -7.24
C LYS A 181 1.03 24.33 -7.43
N GLY A 182 1.81 23.35 -7.89
CA GLY A 182 3.24 23.50 -8.16
C GLY A 182 4.17 23.14 -7.02
N MET A 183 3.64 22.68 -5.87
CA MET A 183 4.47 22.21 -4.77
C MET A 183 5.16 20.89 -5.15
N ARG A 184 6.30 20.60 -4.54
CA ARG A 184 7.07 19.37 -4.79
C ARG A 184 7.34 18.66 -3.45
N PRO A 185 7.44 17.31 -3.46
CA PRO A 185 7.92 16.62 -2.27
C PRO A 185 9.35 17.09 -1.91
N PRO A 186 9.75 17.06 -0.65
CA PRO A 186 8.97 16.65 0.52
C PRO A 186 8.09 17.77 1.10
N LYS A 187 7.98 18.94 0.47
CA LYS A 187 7.15 20.03 0.99
C LYS A 187 5.67 19.68 1.06
N THR A 188 5.22 18.73 0.25
CA THR A 188 3.84 18.24 0.24
C THR A 188 3.44 17.48 1.50
N SER A 189 4.41 17.04 2.30
CA SER A 189 4.18 16.31 3.56
C SER A 189 4.48 17.13 4.81
N LEU A 190 4.90 18.38 4.68
CA LEU A 190 5.14 19.21 5.86
C LEU A 190 3.83 19.50 6.60
N PRO A 191 3.80 19.44 7.93
CA PRO A 191 2.58 19.64 8.73
C PRO A 191 1.82 20.93 8.42
N GLU A 192 2.52 21.99 8.07
CA GLU A 192 1.92 23.26 7.66
C GLU A 192 1.24 23.23 6.29
N ASN A 193 1.55 22.25 5.46
CA ASN A 193 0.98 22.09 4.12
C ASN A 193 -0.02 20.95 4.04
N ASN A 194 0.27 19.84 4.74
CA ASN A 194 -0.56 18.64 4.76
C ASN A 194 -0.90 18.28 6.21
N PRO A 195 -2.10 18.60 6.69
CA PRO A 195 -2.51 18.30 8.06
C PRO A 195 -2.68 16.80 8.33
N HIS A 196 -2.60 15.97 7.28
CA HIS A 196 -2.72 14.50 7.32
C HIS A 196 -1.37 13.78 7.17
N TYR A 197 -0.27 14.48 7.43
CA TYR A 197 1.11 14.00 7.26
C TYR A 197 1.47 12.78 8.12
N ASP A 198 0.70 12.49 9.15
CA ASP A 198 0.86 11.38 10.08
C ASP A 198 -0.07 10.19 9.79
N MET A 199 -0.78 10.22 8.67
CA MET A 199 -1.58 9.10 8.20
C MET A 199 -0.72 8.01 7.57
N ILE A 200 -1.34 6.84 7.39
CA ILE A 200 -0.67 5.60 6.98
C ILE A 200 -0.26 5.55 5.49
N ASP A 201 -0.74 6.46 4.66
CA ASP A 201 -0.63 6.40 3.19
C ASP A 201 0.80 6.13 2.69
N ALA A 202 1.81 6.76 3.29
CA ALA A 202 3.20 6.50 2.87
C ALA A 202 3.67 5.07 3.17
N GLN A 203 3.14 4.43 4.20
CA GLN A 203 3.45 3.03 4.50
C GLN A 203 2.88 2.10 3.43
N LEU A 204 1.68 2.40 2.94
CA LEU A 204 0.93 1.57 2.01
C LEU A 204 1.38 1.73 0.55
N THR A 205 2.16 2.76 0.24
CA THR A 205 2.57 3.10 -1.13
C THR A 205 4.07 2.93 -1.38
N THR A 206 4.80 2.31 -0.44
CA THR A 206 6.27 2.27 -0.49
C THR A 206 6.90 0.92 -0.21
N GLU A 207 6.14 -0.15 -0.06
CA GLU A 207 6.64 -1.52 0.14
C GLU A 207 7.50 -1.99 -1.03
N ILE A 208 7.21 -1.53 -2.25
CA ILE A 208 7.94 -1.86 -3.48
C ILE A 208 9.44 -1.55 -3.36
N PHE A 209 9.83 -0.54 -2.59
CA PHE A 209 11.24 -0.16 -2.46
C PHE A 209 12.06 -1.22 -1.71
N GLY A 210 11.44 -2.00 -0.86
CA GLY A 210 12.07 -3.17 -0.24
C GLY A 210 12.45 -4.24 -1.26
N LEU A 211 11.68 -4.39 -2.32
CA LEU A 211 11.97 -5.32 -3.41
C LEU A 211 13.10 -4.82 -4.32
N PHE A 212 13.24 -3.50 -4.49
CA PHE A 212 14.30 -2.93 -5.32
C PHE A 212 15.69 -3.08 -4.70
N ALA A 213 15.75 -3.27 -3.38
CA ALA A 213 17.00 -3.40 -2.64
C ALA A 213 16.97 -4.59 -1.66
N PRO A 214 16.82 -5.84 -2.14
CA PRO A 214 16.67 -7.02 -1.29
C PRO A 214 17.88 -7.20 -0.38
N GLY A 215 17.64 -7.32 0.94
CA GLY A 215 18.68 -7.44 1.96
C GLY A 215 19.48 -6.17 2.24
N ARG A 216 19.11 -5.03 1.62
CA ARG A 216 19.75 -3.73 1.80
C ARG A 216 18.73 -2.67 2.22
N PRO A 217 18.23 -2.72 3.46
CA PRO A 217 17.25 -1.75 3.96
C PRO A 217 17.78 -0.32 3.93
N ASP A 218 19.07 -0.12 4.07
CA ASP A 218 19.73 1.17 3.93
C ASP A 218 19.53 1.78 2.54
N ILE A 219 19.68 0.98 1.48
CA ILE A 219 19.43 1.41 0.10
C ILE A 219 17.93 1.58 -0.16
N ALA A 220 17.11 0.65 0.33
CA ALA A 220 15.66 0.74 0.20
C ALA A 220 15.13 2.06 0.79
N LEU A 221 15.57 2.43 1.98
CA LEU A 221 15.21 3.68 2.62
C LEU A 221 15.71 4.92 1.85
N GLU A 222 16.90 4.86 1.27
CA GLU A 222 17.41 5.95 0.43
C GLU A 222 16.56 6.17 -0.81
N ILE A 223 16.15 5.09 -1.49
CA ILE A 223 15.26 5.14 -2.66
C ILE A 223 13.86 5.63 -2.27
N ALA A 224 13.34 5.15 -1.15
CA ALA A 224 11.99 5.45 -0.67
C ALA A 224 11.86 6.85 -0.05
N LYS A 225 12.96 7.49 0.37
CA LYS A 225 12.94 8.72 1.16
C LYS A 225 12.06 9.81 0.57
N LEU A 226 12.20 10.09 -0.71
CA LEU A 226 11.42 11.14 -1.35
C LEU A 226 9.99 10.71 -1.67
N PRO A 227 9.72 9.48 -2.16
CA PRO A 227 8.37 8.90 -2.19
C PRO A 227 7.62 8.97 -0.86
N ILE A 228 8.24 8.58 0.26
CA ILE A 228 7.65 8.75 1.60
C ILE A 228 7.33 10.22 1.85
N GLY A 229 8.25 11.12 1.52
CA GLY A 229 8.10 12.56 1.67
C GLY A 229 7.02 13.20 0.79
N VAL A 230 6.27 12.44 0.00
CA VAL A 230 5.09 12.94 -0.71
C VAL A 230 3.95 13.21 0.27
N THR A 231 3.69 12.27 1.17
CA THR A 231 2.51 12.26 2.05
C THR A 231 2.85 12.25 3.53
N ALA A 232 3.99 11.67 3.92
CA ALA A 232 4.39 11.57 5.32
C ALA A 232 5.66 12.36 5.61
N ARG A 233 5.71 12.96 6.79
CA ARG A 233 6.90 13.66 7.27
C ARG A 233 8.02 12.65 7.49
N PHE A 234 9.15 12.92 6.85
CA PHE A 234 10.37 12.14 7.02
C PHE A 234 11.24 12.79 8.09
N GLU A 235 11.44 12.12 9.22
CA GLU A 235 12.34 12.52 10.32
C GLU A 235 13.44 11.48 10.55
#